data_7cd82687ac0a6c0932db99c431fce8f0
#
_entry.id   7cd82687ac0a6c0932db99c431fce8f0
#
_cell.length_a   1.000
_cell.length_b   1.000
_cell.length_c   1.000
_cell.angle_alpha   90.00
_cell.angle_beta   90.00
_cell.angle_gamma   90.00
#
_symmetry.space_group_name_H-M   'P 1'
#
loop_
_entity.id
_entity.type
_entity.pdbx_description
1 polymer ?
#
loop_
_entity_poly.entity_id
_entity_poly.type
_entity_poly.pdbx_seq_one_letter_code
_entity_poly.pdbx_strand_id
1 'polypeptide(L)'
;MAPTGTVELDEVPQNVFTVLVHHADMVVALGHGDALNAMYSPSNFEGNYDKLLERLNGVSVDWSELYNSWNPDKETLYELDSDLHLADPAYVSTMDAWDTADVEEVQTEIAPWFGNSLSRNHSEPPADWADQYQYYSLWDIFGKVAQVFQEQERYEALSDVKTNLDSAISSSLPASDNRPQTARIMTTPELDTIWTFHMNGPGFIRSHTRPFGVPDALSDVGESSTIDLETLVETDPEVILVENAFARSDDWRAVKKEFHNDPVAEEISAVKNDRVYPLSARYGGPIMNLFQLEMVSKQLYPEQFGEWPDYDGGPYPDFSKEEQLFDREQVANIINGDF
;
A
#
# COMPACT_ATOMS: atom_id res chain seq x y z
N MET A 1 14.67 11.95 -8.37
CA MET A 1 14.14 12.36 -7.02
C MET A 1 15.19 12.10 -5.96
N ALA A 2 15.07 12.66 -4.78
CA ALA A 2 15.94 12.30 -3.67
C ALA A 2 15.73 10.83 -3.25
N PRO A 3 16.78 10.08 -2.82
CA PRO A 3 18.13 10.61 -2.61
C PRO A 3 18.99 10.65 -3.88
N THR A 4 18.64 9.98 -4.96
CA THR A 4 19.45 9.84 -6.17
C THR A 4 19.65 11.17 -6.92
N GLY A 5 18.67 12.09 -6.87
CA GLY A 5 18.69 13.32 -7.65
C GLY A 5 18.11 13.15 -9.06
N THR A 6 18.78 13.74 -10.05
CA THR A 6 18.40 13.64 -11.47
C THR A 6 19.03 12.39 -12.09
N VAL A 7 18.23 11.63 -12.80
CA VAL A 7 18.63 10.49 -13.61
C VAL A 7 18.34 10.82 -15.08
N GLU A 8 19.25 10.52 -15.96
CA GLU A 8 19.07 10.63 -17.41
C GLU A 8 18.95 9.23 -17.99
N LEU A 9 17.94 9.02 -18.82
CA LEU A 9 17.66 7.77 -19.51
C LEU A 9 17.55 8.08 -21.01
N ASP A 10 18.19 7.27 -21.84
CA ASP A 10 18.17 7.45 -23.30
C ASP A 10 16.81 7.06 -23.89
N GLU A 11 16.13 6.09 -23.28
CA GLU A 11 14.82 5.57 -23.70
C GLU A 11 13.93 5.30 -22.48
N VAL A 12 12.64 5.10 -22.72
CA VAL A 12 11.69 4.63 -21.68
C VAL A 12 12.08 3.21 -21.27
N PRO A 13 12.30 2.93 -19.98
CA PRO A 13 12.75 1.63 -19.52
C PRO A 13 11.74 0.51 -19.84
N GLN A 14 12.26 -0.63 -20.28
CA GLN A 14 11.50 -1.82 -20.67
C GLN A 14 11.74 -3.00 -19.71
N ASN A 15 12.81 -2.94 -18.88
CA ASN A 15 13.17 -3.93 -17.89
C ASN A 15 13.37 -3.21 -16.55
N VAL A 16 12.36 -3.26 -15.68
CA VAL A 16 12.32 -2.48 -14.46
C VAL A 16 12.36 -3.37 -13.23
N PHE A 17 13.44 -3.26 -12.48
CA PHE A 17 13.57 -3.88 -11.18
C PHE A 17 12.89 -3.04 -10.10
N THR A 18 12.04 -3.64 -9.27
CA THR A 18 11.47 -2.98 -8.08
C THR A 18 11.74 -3.79 -6.82
N VAL A 19 11.80 -3.14 -5.67
CA VAL A 19 11.93 -3.81 -4.37
C VAL A 19 10.60 -3.81 -3.62
N LEU A 20 9.92 -2.67 -3.51
CA LEU A 20 8.66 -2.56 -2.77
C LEU A 20 7.47 -2.38 -3.71
N VAL A 21 6.36 -2.96 -3.33
CA VAL A 21 5.13 -3.06 -4.15
C VAL A 21 4.56 -1.73 -4.62
N HIS A 22 4.76 -0.63 -3.90
CA HIS A 22 4.26 0.68 -4.34
C HIS A 22 4.91 1.15 -5.64
N HIS A 23 6.18 0.82 -5.87
CA HIS A 23 6.84 1.14 -7.14
C HIS A 23 6.31 0.27 -8.28
N ALA A 24 6.09 -1.04 -8.05
CA ALA A 24 5.48 -1.91 -9.06
C ALA A 24 4.06 -1.46 -9.42
N ASP A 25 3.24 -1.12 -8.43
CA ASP A 25 1.90 -0.54 -8.66
C ASP A 25 1.95 0.76 -9.50
N MET A 26 2.96 1.63 -9.28
CA MET A 26 3.16 2.83 -10.10
C MET A 26 3.44 2.50 -11.57
N VAL A 27 4.27 1.48 -11.83
CA VAL A 27 4.57 1.02 -13.19
C VAL A 27 3.31 0.48 -13.88
N VAL A 28 2.52 -0.32 -13.18
CA VAL A 28 1.22 -0.82 -13.67
C VAL A 28 0.24 0.32 -13.91
N ALA A 29 0.13 1.27 -12.98
CA ALA A 29 -0.75 2.44 -13.09
C ALA A 29 -0.44 3.31 -14.32
N LEU A 30 0.82 3.32 -14.76
CA LEU A 30 1.27 4.02 -15.97
C LEU A 30 1.12 3.18 -17.25
N GLY A 31 0.54 1.97 -17.17
CA GLY A 31 0.35 1.08 -18.31
C GLY A 31 1.61 0.37 -18.79
N HIS A 32 2.64 0.29 -17.98
CA HIS A 32 3.92 -0.36 -18.27
C HIS A 32 4.15 -1.63 -17.43
N GLY A 33 3.08 -2.31 -16.99
CA GLY A 33 3.18 -3.53 -16.17
C GLY A 33 4.10 -4.61 -16.77
N ASP A 34 4.11 -4.72 -18.11
CA ASP A 34 4.96 -5.67 -18.83
C ASP A 34 6.46 -5.35 -18.75
N ALA A 35 6.83 -4.14 -18.32
CA ALA A 35 8.24 -3.77 -18.13
C ALA A 35 8.80 -4.29 -16.78
N LEU A 36 7.97 -4.75 -15.86
CA LEU A 36 8.45 -5.31 -14.59
C LEU A 36 9.19 -6.63 -14.81
N ASN A 37 10.40 -6.75 -14.27
CA ASN A 37 11.16 -8.01 -14.23
C ASN A 37 11.41 -8.51 -12.80
N ALA A 38 11.19 -7.66 -11.79
CA ALA A 38 11.33 -8.05 -10.38
C ALA A 38 10.43 -7.22 -9.48
N MET A 39 9.89 -7.85 -8.43
CA MET A 39 9.19 -7.17 -7.36
C MET A 39 9.20 -7.99 -6.06
N TYR A 40 8.85 -7.33 -4.95
CA TYR A 40 8.70 -7.96 -3.65
C TYR A 40 7.63 -9.04 -3.64
N SER A 41 8.05 -10.29 -3.38
CA SER A 41 7.15 -11.42 -3.13
C SER A 41 5.98 -11.53 -4.14
N PRO A 42 6.26 -11.72 -5.45
CA PRO A 42 5.23 -11.69 -6.50
C PRO A 42 4.06 -12.62 -6.18
N SER A 43 4.32 -13.86 -5.78
CA SER A 43 3.29 -14.87 -5.47
C SER A 43 2.36 -14.49 -4.30
N ASN A 44 2.84 -13.70 -3.34
CA ASN A 44 1.99 -13.20 -2.25
C ASN A 44 1.22 -11.95 -2.69
N PHE A 45 1.81 -11.14 -3.58
CA PHE A 45 1.21 -9.92 -4.04
C PHE A 45 0.14 -10.16 -5.11
N GLU A 46 0.35 -11.14 -6.00
CA GLU A 46 -0.63 -11.62 -6.98
C GLU A 46 -2.02 -11.78 -6.34
N GLY A 47 -2.13 -12.60 -5.30
CA GLY A 47 -3.39 -12.88 -4.62
C GLY A 47 -4.09 -11.65 -4.01
N ASN A 48 -3.36 -10.58 -3.73
CA ASN A 48 -3.93 -9.32 -3.24
C ASN A 48 -4.29 -8.36 -4.39
N TYR A 49 -3.39 -8.23 -5.35
CA TYR A 49 -3.47 -7.22 -6.39
C TYR A 49 -4.51 -7.59 -7.45
N ASP A 50 -4.55 -8.86 -7.87
CA ASP A 50 -5.52 -9.35 -8.83
C ASP A 50 -6.95 -9.18 -8.35
N LYS A 51 -7.21 -9.31 -7.04
CA LYS A 51 -8.53 -9.02 -6.46
C LYS A 51 -9.01 -7.59 -6.72
N LEU A 52 -8.08 -6.64 -6.85
CA LEU A 52 -8.36 -5.25 -7.20
C LEU A 52 -8.45 -5.09 -8.72
N LEU A 53 -7.48 -5.64 -9.47
CA LEU A 53 -7.41 -5.52 -10.92
C LEU A 53 -8.60 -6.16 -11.63
N GLU A 54 -9.19 -7.22 -11.09
CA GLU A 54 -10.44 -7.81 -11.59
C GLU A 54 -11.60 -6.80 -11.69
N ARG A 55 -11.50 -5.67 -11.00
CA ARG A 55 -12.47 -4.56 -11.03
C ARG A 55 -12.10 -3.49 -12.06
N LEU A 56 -10.97 -3.62 -12.74
CA LEU A 56 -10.46 -2.70 -13.76
C LEU A 56 -10.37 -3.44 -15.11
N ASN A 57 -11.35 -3.23 -15.95
CA ASN A 57 -11.46 -3.95 -17.23
C ASN A 57 -10.23 -3.75 -18.12
N GLY A 58 -9.60 -4.86 -18.54
CA GLY A 58 -8.42 -4.84 -19.41
C GLY A 58 -7.10 -4.57 -18.71
N VAL A 59 -7.10 -4.39 -17.38
CA VAL A 59 -5.87 -4.22 -16.60
C VAL A 59 -5.46 -5.55 -15.98
N SER A 60 -4.25 -6.02 -16.25
CA SER A 60 -3.68 -7.26 -15.71
C SER A 60 -2.17 -7.17 -15.62
N VAL A 61 -1.57 -8.05 -14.84
CA VAL A 61 -0.11 -8.22 -14.71
C VAL A 61 0.23 -9.67 -14.93
N ASP A 62 1.29 -9.94 -15.67
CA ASP A 62 1.86 -11.28 -15.76
C ASP A 62 2.87 -11.50 -14.62
N TRP A 63 2.48 -12.32 -13.65
CA TRP A 63 3.28 -12.61 -12.47
C TRP A 63 4.31 -13.72 -12.68
N SER A 64 4.21 -14.47 -13.78
CA SER A 64 4.87 -15.78 -13.94
C SER A 64 6.39 -15.72 -14.04
N GLU A 65 6.94 -14.62 -14.51
CA GLU A 65 8.38 -14.46 -14.76
C GLU A 65 9.05 -13.43 -13.85
N LEU A 66 8.30 -12.87 -12.86
CA LEU A 66 8.85 -11.86 -11.98
C LEU A 66 9.81 -12.47 -10.95
N TYR A 67 11.03 -11.94 -10.90
CA TYR A 67 11.98 -12.27 -9.84
C TYR A 67 11.49 -11.76 -8.48
N ASN A 68 11.69 -12.57 -7.43
CA ASN A 68 11.35 -12.17 -6.07
C ASN A 68 12.47 -11.31 -5.45
N SER A 69 12.27 -10.02 -5.41
CA SER A 69 13.22 -9.03 -4.89
C SER A 69 13.16 -8.82 -3.37
N TRP A 70 12.66 -9.81 -2.60
CA TRP A 70 12.61 -9.72 -1.13
C TRP A 70 13.97 -9.44 -0.50
N ASN A 71 15.00 -10.10 -0.98
CA ASN A 71 16.38 -9.95 -0.51
C ASN A 71 17.32 -10.19 -1.70
N PRO A 72 17.38 -9.25 -2.65
CA PRO A 72 18.17 -9.41 -3.85
C PRO A 72 19.67 -9.33 -3.51
N ASP A 73 20.49 -10.08 -4.23
CA ASP A 73 21.95 -9.91 -4.24
C ASP A 73 22.42 -9.24 -5.52
N LYS A 74 23.68 -8.83 -5.57
CA LYS A 74 24.25 -8.17 -6.75
C LYS A 74 24.29 -9.08 -7.97
N GLU A 75 24.61 -10.37 -7.80
CA GLU A 75 24.71 -11.33 -8.89
C GLU A 75 23.37 -11.40 -9.66
N THR A 76 22.27 -11.42 -8.90
CA THR A 76 20.93 -11.39 -9.48
C THR A 76 20.66 -10.10 -10.28
N LEU A 77 21.10 -8.94 -9.82
CA LEU A 77 20.90 -7.70 -10.56
C LEU A 77 21.68 -7.68 -11.87
N TYR A 78 22.89 -8.28 -11.90
CA TYR A 78 23.64 -8.48 -13.14
C TYR A 78 22.94 -9.45 -14.11
N GLU A 79 22.29 -10.50 -13.59
CA GLU A 79 21.55 -11.46 -14.42
C GLU A 79 20.26 -10.89 -14.98
N LEU A 80 19.57 -10.05 -14.23
CA LEU A 80 18.31 -9.41 -14.64
C LEU A 80 18.52 -8.33 -15.71
N ASP A 81 19.70 -7.71 -15.77
CA ASP A 81 20.10 -6.69 -16.76
C ASP A 81 19.01 -5.62 -16.95
N SER A 82 18.57 -5.05 -15.84
CA SER A 82 17.47 -4.06 -15.84
C SER A 82 17.93 -2.71 -16.38
N ASP A 83 17.02 -2.00 -17.07
CA ASP A 83 17.27 -0.64 -17.58
C ASP A 83 17.15 0.41 -16.46
N LEU A 84 16.40 0.08 -15.42
CA LEU A 84 16.14 0.93 -14.26
C LEU A 84 15.93 0.10 -13.00
N HIS A 85 16.60 0.48 -11.92
CA HIS A 85 16.25 0.02 -10.59
C HIS A 85 15.30 1.04 -9.95
N LEU A 86 13.97 0.82 -10.11
CA LEU A 86 12.93 1.65 -9.49
C LEU A 86 12.80 1.26 -8.01
N ALA A 87 13.82 1.61 -7.26
CA ALA A 87 13.99 1.32 -5.84
C ALA A 87 14.80 2.43 -5.16
N ASP A 88 14.60 2.57 -3.86
CA ASP A 88 15.31 3.56 -3.05
C ASP A 88 16.72 3.03 -2.68
N PRO A 89 17.80 3.63 -3.20
CA PRO A 89 19.16 3.19 -2.91
C PRO A 89 19.51 3.31 -1.42
N ALA A 90 18.97 4.31 -0.71
CA ALA A 90 19.16 4.44 0.72
C ALA A 90 18.48 3.31 1.51
N TYR A 91 17.34 2.81 1.04
CA TYR A 91 16.71 1.64 1.63
C TYR A 91 17.46 0.35 1.31
N VAL A 92 17.89 0.17 0.05
CA VAL A 92 18.65 -1.02 -0.38
C VAL A 92 19.96 -1.14 0.40
N SER A 93 20.68 -0.04 0.64
CA SER A 93 21.93 -0.06 1.44
C SER A 93 21.74 -0.50 2.91
N THR A 94 20.48 -0.65 3.39
CA THR A 94 20.18 -1.19 4.73
C THR A 94 19.90 -2.70 4.75
N MET A 95 19.87 -3.35 3.60
CA MET A 95 19.64 -4.80 3.52
C MET A 95 20.92 -5.57 3.88
N ASP A 96 20.77 -6.77 4.43
CA ASP A 96 21.88 -7.55 5.02
C ASP A 96 23.07 -7.80 4.05
N ALA A 97 22.79 -7.91 2.74
CA ALA A 97 23.82 -8.19 1.73
C ALA A 97 24.37 -6.93 1.04
N TRP A 98 23.98 -5.73 1.50
CA TRP A 98 24.23 -4.48 0.79
C TRP A 98 24.87 -3.41 1.68
N ASP A 99 25.75 -2.61 1.08
CA ASP A 99 26.21 -1.34 1.62
C ASP A 99 26.14 -0.21 0.57
N THR A 100 26.58 0.99 0.92
CA THR A 100 26.55 2.14 0.01
C THR A 100 27.46 1.92 -1.21
N ALA A 101 28.62 1.24 -1.05
CA ALA A 101 29.53 0.97 -2.15
C ALA A 101 28.94 -0.04 -3.16
N ASP A 102 28.20 -1.03 -2.68
CA ASP A 102 27.48 -1.98 -3.53
C ASP A 102 26.40 -1.28 -4.38
N VAL A 103 25.66 -0.34 -3.77
CA VAL A 103 24.65 0.46 -4.46
C VAL A 103 25.28 1.34 -5.54
N GLU A 104 26.44 1.97 -5.25
CA GLU A 104 27.19 2.78 -6.21
C GLU A 104 27.77 1.94 -7.36
N GLU A 105 28.27 0.73 -7.08
CA GLU A 105 28.73 -0.22 -8.09
C GLU A 105 27.62 -0.58 -9.07
N VAL A 106 26.48 -1.00 -8.58
CA VAL A 106 25.32 -1.38 -9.42
C VAL A 106 24.82 -0.19 -10.25
N GLN A 107 24.78 1.01 -9.67
CA GLN A 107 24.42 2.23 -10.41
C GLN A 107 25.36 2.54 -11.57
N THR A 108 26.65 2.22 -11.41
CA THR A 108 27.69 2.53 -12.38
C THR A 108 27.78 1.47 -13.47
N GLU A 109 27.63 0.20 -13.09
CA GLU A 109 27.94 -0.93 -13.96
C GLU A 109 26.71 -1.53 -14.66
N ILE A 110 25.49 -1.30 -14.12
CA ILE A 110 24.26 -1.88 -14.65
C ILE A 110 23.28 -0.77 -15.07
N ALA A 111 22.58 -0.17 -14.09
CA ALA A 111 21.54 0.81 -14.34
C ALA A 111 21.33 1.77 -13.16
N PRO A 112 20.76 2.95 -13.39
CA PRO A 112 20.52 3.91 -12.31
C PRO A 112 19.47 3.43 -11.32
N TRP A 113 19.61 3.89 -10.07
CA TRP A 113 18.56 3.82 -9.05
C TRP A 113 17.64 5.03 -9.13
N PHE A 114 16.34 4.81 -9.01
CA PHE A 114 15.36 5.90 -8.97
C PHE A 114 14.15 5.51 -8.12
N GLY A 115 14.17 5.82 -6.83
CA GLY A 115 13.08 5.48 -5.92
C GLY A 115 13.17 6.23 -4.61
N ASN A 116 12.12 6.13 -3.81
CA ASN A 116 12.07 6.69 -2.47
C ASN A 116 11.12 5.84 -1.60
N SER A 117 11.67 5.08 -0.69
CA SER A 117 10.94 4.11 0.13
C SER A 117 10.86 4.50 1.60
N LEU A 118 11.84 5.26 2.14
CA LEU A 118 11.82 5.67 3.55
C LEU A 118 10.71 6.69 3.84
N SER A 119 10.17 7.34 2.81
CA SER A 119 8.96 8.18 2.91
C SER A 119 7.73 7.40 3.37
N ARG A 120 7.72 6.06 3.25
CA ARG A 120 6.56 5.26 3.65
C ARG A 120 6.14 5.47 5.11
N ASN A 121 7.09 5.60 6.00
CA ASN A 121 6.88 5.84 7.44
C ASN A 121 7.79 6.92 8.03
N HIS A 122 8.47 7.71 7.17
CA HIS A 122 9.46 8.71 7.54
C HIS A 122 10.60 8.10 8.38
N SER A 123 11.07 6.90 8.00
CA SER A 123 12.25 6.31 8.63
C SER A 123 13.46 7.21 8.44
N GLU A 124 14.31 7.27 9.46
CA GLU A 124 15.60 7.96 9.37
C GLU A 124 16.48 7.29 8.29
N PRO A 125 16.99 8.05 7.33
CA PRO A 125 17.90 7.50 6.32
C PRO A 125 19.25 7.15 6.94
N PRO A 126 19.99 6.19 6.35
CA PRO A 126 21.39 5.94 6.72
C PRO A 126 22.25 7.20 6.62
N ALA A 127 23.30 7.28 7.43
CA ALA A 127 24.14 8.48 7.54
C ALA A 127 24.68 8.98 6.18
N ASP A 128 25.06 8.06 5.29
CA ASP A 128 25.57 8.39 3.94
C ASP A 128 24.54 9.07 3.04
N TRP A 129 23.26 8.93 3.35
CA TRP A 129 22.14 9.44 2.57
C TRP A 129 21.40 10.61 3.26
N ALA A 130 21.68 10.86 4.56
CA ALA A 130 20.88 11.77 5.39
C ALA A 130 20.79 13.20 4.85
N ASP A 131 21.91 13.76 4.39
CA ASP A 131 21.99 15.16 3.93
C ASP A 131 21.20 15.43 2.64
N GLN A 132 20.96 14.40 1.82
CA GLN A 132 20.30 14.52 0.52
C GLN A 132 18.91 13.88 0.50
N TYR A 133 18.49 13.24 1.61
CA TYR A 133 17.19 12.59 1.66
C TYR A 133 16.06 13.60 1.81
N GLN A 134 14.95 13.38 1.09
CA GLN A 134 13.70 14.14 1.20
C GLN A 134 12.52 13.18 1.29
N TYR A 135 11.53 13.54 2.09
CA TYR A 135 10.30 12.76 2.20
C TYR A 135 9.24 13.31 1.24
N TYR A 136 8.55 12.39 0.60
CA TYR A 136 7.50 12.67 -0.38
C TYR A 136 6.19 11.98 0.01
N SER A 137 5.07 12.50 -0.48
CA SER A 137 3.82 11.74 -0.48
C SER A 137 3.88 10.62 -1.54
N LEU A 138 2.96 9.64 -1.46
CA LEU A 138 2.82 8.59 -2.46
C LEU A 138 2.65 9.16 -3.87
N TRP A 139 1.79 10.17 -3.99
CA TRP A 139 1.43 10.79 -5.26
C TRP A 139 2.53 11.71 -5.79
N ASP A 140 3.36 12.32 -4.94
CA ASP A 140 4.55 13.04 -5.37
C ASP A 140 5.60 12.08 -5.98
N ILE A 141 5.80 10.90 -5.36
CA ILE A 141 6.68 9.86 -5.91
C ILE A 141 6.12 9.40 -7.27
N PHE A 142 4.83 9.11 -7.34
CA PHE A 142 4.15 8.68 -8.56
C PHE A 142 4.33 9.68 -9.71
N GLY A 143 4.15 10.98 -9.46
CA GLY A 143 4.39 12.02 -10.48
C GLY A 143 5.83 12.09 -10.97
N LYS A 144 6.82 11.74 -10.13
CA LYS A 144 8.22 11.66 -10.54
C LYS A 144 8.50 10.38 -11.35
N VAL A 145 7.87 9.27 -11.01
CA VAL A 145 7.94 8.01 -11.77
C VAL A 145 7.27 8.18 -13.13
N ALA A 146 6.15 8.88 -13.21
CA ALA A 146 5.48 9.19 -14.48
C ALA A 146 6.38 9.95 -15.47
N GLN A 147 7.28 10.82 -14.99
CA GLN A 147 8.26 11.49 -15.86
C GLN A 147 9.26 10.51 -16.48
N VAL A 148 9.66 9.46 -15.76
CA VAL A 148 10.56 8.41 -16.25
C VAL A 148 9.92 7.65 -17.41
N PHE A 149 8.64 7.33 -17.32
CA PHE A 149 7.88 6.61 -18.34
C PHE A 149 7.27 7.52 -19.42
N GLN A 150 7.46 8.85 -19.34
CA GLN A 150 6.85 9.85 -20.22
C GLN A 150 5.31 9.82 -20.22
N GLU A 151 4.71 9.44 -19.10
CA GLU A 151 3.27 9.23 -18.87
C GLU A 151 2.65 10.30 -17.94
N GLN A 152 3.07 11.57 -18.10
CA GLN A 152 2.58 12.66 -17.24
C GLN A 152 1.07 12.89 -17.39
N GLU A 153 0.53 12.75 -18.62
CA GLU A 153 -0.93 12.91 -18.85
C GLU A 153 -1.73 11.84 -18.12
N ARG A 154 -1.23 10.59 -18.09
CA ARG A 154 -1.84 9.48 -17.36
C ARG A 154 -1.78 9.71 -15.84
N TYR A 155 -0.63 10.18 -15.35
CA TYR A 155 -0.50 10.58 -13.95
C TYR A 155 -1.49 11.69 -13.57
N GLU A 156 -1.62 12.75 -14.38
CA GLU A 156 -2.54 13.86 -14.15
C GLU A 156 -3.99 13.36 -14.09
N ALA A 157 -4.40 12.51 -15.03
CA ALA A 157 -5.75 11.93 -15.05
C ALA A 157 -6.05 11.07 -13.81
N LEU A 158 -5.11 10.22 -13.37
CA LEU A 158 -5.27 9.44 -12.14
C LEU A 158 -5.26 10.33 -10.87
N SER A 159 -4.45 11.40 -10.87
CA SER A 159 -4.40 12.37 -9.78
C SER A 159 -5.71 13.15 -9.63
N ASP A 160 -6.40 13.43 -10.75
CA ASP A 160 -7.73 14.05 -10.75
C ASP A 160 -8.76 13.10 -10.12
N VAL A 161 -8.73 11.79 -10.45
CA VAL A 161 -9.58 10.78 -9.80
C VAL A 161 -9.35 10.77 -8.29
N LYS A 162 -8.08 10.76 -7.87
CA LYS A 162 -7.70 10.80 -6.45
C LYS A 162 -8.19 12.06 -5.74
N THR A 163 -8.02 13.21 -6.37
CA THR A 163 -8.44 14.50 -5.83
C THR A 163 -9.95 14.58 -5.64
N ASN A 164 -10.70 14.05 -6.60
CA ASN A 164 -12.16 13.95 -6.53
C ASN A 164 -12.60 13.02 -5.39
N LEU A 165 -11.94 11.86 -5.25
CA LEU A 165 -12.20 10.92 -4.17
C LEU A 165 -11.88 11.53 -2.79
N ASP A 166 -10.75 12.21 -2.63
CA ASP A 166 -10.40 12.91 -1.39
C ASP A 166 -11.42 13.99 -1.03
N SER A 167 -11.89 14.73 -2.03
CA SER A 167 -12.90 15.77 -1.85
C SER A 167 -14.25 15.19 -1.41
N ALA A 168 -14.67 14.07 -2.03
CA ALA A 168 -15.88 13.37 -1.65
C ALA A 168 -15.80 12.83 -0.22
N ILE A 169 -14.66 12.22 0.14
CA ILE A 169 -14.41 11.72 1.49
C ILE A 169 -14.44 12.89 2.50
N SER A 170 -13.61 13.89 2.30
CA SER A 170 -13.45 14.99 3.28
C SER A 170 -14.73 15.77 3.52
N SER A 171 -15.56 15.97 2.48
CA SER A 171 -16.85 16.69 2.58
C SER A 171 -17.94 15.90 3.30
N SER A 172 -17.80 14.57 3.37
CA SER A 172 -18.81 13.67 3.95
C SER A 172 -18.45 13.16 5.35
N LEU A 173 -17.24 13.46 5.85
CA LEU A 173 -16.82 13.01 7.17
C LEU A 173 -17.67 13.66 8.27
N PRO A 174 -18.05 12.89 9.33
CA PRO A 174 -18.69 13.46 10.49
C PRO A 174 -17.74 14.37 11.28
N ALA A 175 -18.32 15.19 12.16
CA ALA A 175 -17.53 15.99 13.10
C ALA A 175 -16.57 15.11 13.90
N SER A 176 -15.41 15.64 14.29
CA SER A 176 -14.32 14.87 14.94
C SER A 176 -14.80 14.05 16.13
N ASP A 177 -15.70 14.62 16.94
CA ASP A 177 -16.22 13.98 18.16
C ASP A 177 -17.16 12.78 17.90
N ASN A 178 -17.58 12.60 16.63
CA ASN A 178 -18.43 11.50 16.17
C ASN A 178 -17.67 10.46 15.34
N ARG A 179 -16.35 10.53 15.31
CA ARG A 179 -15.52 9.57 14.59
C ARG A 179 -15.19 8.39 15.48
N PRO A 180 -15.28 7.14 14.96
CA PRO A 180 -15.08 5.95 15.79
C PRO A 180 -13.64 5.80 16.25
N GLN A 181 -13.44 5.41 17.51
CA GLN A 181 -12.15 5.00 18.01
C GLN A 181 -11.71 3.72 17.31
N THR A 182 -10.58 3.76 16.62
CA THR A 182 -10.18 2.70 15.69
C THR A 182 -8.82 2.14 16.04
N ALA A 183 -8.70 0.81 16.11
CA ALA A 183 -7.43 0.09 16.19
C ALA A 183 -7.02 -0.42 14.81
N ARG A 184 -5.75 -0.25 14.46
CA ARG A 184 -5.12 -0.83 13.27
C ARG A 184 -4.08 -1.84 13.71
N ILE A 185 -4.28 -3.10 13.36
CA ILE A 185 -3.45 -4.20 13.82
C ILE A 185 -3.08 -5.15 12.68
N MET A 186 -2.10 -5.99 12.91
CA MET A 186 -1.89 -7.24 12.18
C MET A 186 -1.85 -8.36 13.21
N THR A 187 -2.37 -9.52 12.90
CA THR A 187 -2.42 -10.63 13.85
C THR A 187 -2.25 -11.98 13.16
N THR A 188 -1.88 -12.98 13.95
CA THR A 188 -1.98 -14.39 13.58
C THR A 188 -3.43 -14.85 13.59
N PRO A 189 -3.78 -15.96 12.91
CA PRO A 189 -5.13 -16.49 12.92
C PRO A 189 -5.66 -16.85 14.32
N GLU A 190 -4.78 -17.20 15.24
CA GLU A 190 -5.08 -17.60 16.61
C GLU A 190 -5.13 -16.40 17.60
N LEU A 191 -4.92 -15.17 17.14
CA LEU A 191 -4.83 -13.94 17.95
C LEU A 191 -3.73 -13.97 19.03
N ASP A 192 -2.76 -14.87 18.93
CA ASP A 192 -1.71 -15.06 19.92
C ASP A 192 -0.60 -14.00 19.82
N THR A 193 -0.50 -13.33 18.69
CA THR A 193 0.44 -12.24 18.46
C THR A 193 -0.27 -11.12 17.70
N ILE A 194 -0.34 -9.94 18.32
CA ILE A 194 -1.00 -8.75 17.74
C ILE A 194 0.05 -7.64 17.59
N TRP A 195 0.33 -7.23 16.36
CA TRP A 195 1.20 -6.08 16.05
C TRP A 195 0.36 -4.83 15.85
N THR A 196 0.81 -3.72 16.41
CA THR A 196 0.12 -2.43 16.38
C THR A 196 0.62 -1.53 15.27
N PHE A 197 -0.31 -0.81 14.63
CA PHE A 197 0.00 0.22 13.64
C PHE A 197 -0.84 1.46 13.89
N HIS A 198 -0.21 2.65 13.79
CA HIS A 198 -0.95 3.88 14.00
C HIS A 198 -1.84 4.22 12.80
N MET A 199 -3.03 4.75 13.10
CA MET A 199 -3.98 5.28 12.11
C MET A 199 -3.48 6.57 11.47
N ASN A 200 -2.78 7.39 12.24
CA ASN A 200 -2.34 8.74 11.91
C ASN A 200 -0.80 8.85 11.97
N GLY A 201 -0.28 9.99 11.55
CA GLY A 201 1.15 10.26 11.55
C GLY A 201 1.75 10.41 10.15
N PRO A 202 3.05 10.66 10.04
CA PRO A 202 3.71 10.86 8.77
C PRO A 202 3.85 9.57 7.95
N GLY A 203 4.14 9.75 6.67
CA GLY A 203 4.41 8.66 5.75
C GLY A 203 3.21 8.17 4.97
N PHE A 204 3.49 7.61 3.79
CA PHE A 204 2.43 7.21 2.86
C PHE A 204 1.79 5.84 3.18
N ILE A 205 2.35 5.05 4.09
CA ILE A 205 1.66 3.84 4.58
C ILE A 205 0.36 4.15 5.33
N ARG A 206 0.10 5.43 5.59
CA ARG A 206 -1.14 5.94 6.20
C ARG A 206 -1.96 6.80 5.23
N SER A 207 -1.63 6.76 3.95
CA SER A 207 -2.36 7.53 2.92
C SER A 207 -3.83 7.11 2.79
N HIS A 208 -4.16 5.91 3.23
CA HIS A 208 -5.52 5.34 3.19
C HIS A 208 -6.22 5.33 4.55
N THR A 209 -5.57 5.73 5.65
CA THR A 209 -6.17 5.81 7.00
C THR A 209 -6.17 7.22 7.55
N ARG A 210 -5.06 7.95 7.39
CA ARG A 210 -4.92 9.34 7.87
C ARG A 210 -6.01 10.31 7.37
N PRO A 211 -6.52 10.25 6.12
CA PRO A 211 -7.55 11.19 5.64
C PRO A 211 -8.83 11.17 6.47
N PHE A 212 -9.12 10.08 7.16
CA PHE A 212 -10.33 9.92 7.97
C PHE A 212 -10.24 10.59 9.35
N GLY A 213 -9.04 10.87 9.84
CA GLY A 213 -8.80 11.57 11.10
C GLY A 213 -9.49 10.94 12.30
N VAL A 214 -9.61 9.62 12.33
CA VAL A 214 -10.21 8.90 13.46
C VAL A 214 -9.30 8.94 14.68
N PRO A 215 -9.85 8.92 15.90
CA PRO A 215 -9.08 8.65 17.10
C PRO A 215 -8.42 7.27 17.00
N ASP A 216 -7.13 7.22 17.31
CA ASP A 216 -6.33 6.00 17.29
C ASP A 216 -6.38 5.35 18.68
N ALA A 217 -7.02 4.18 18.77
CA ALA A 217 -7.17 3.44 20.03
C ALA A 217 -5.82 2.96 20.60
N LEU A 218 -4.80 2.87 19.76
CA LEU A 218 -3.47 2.38 20.10
C LEU A 218 -2.40 3.47 20.10
N SER A 219 -2.81 4.76 20.17
CA SER A 219 -1.90 5.91 20.12
C SER A 219 -0.80 5.91 21.19
N ASP A 220 -1.08 5.33 22.36
CA ASP A 220 -0.13 5.25 23.48
C ASP A 220 0.78 4.01 23.39
N VAL A 221 0.57 3.13 22.42
CA VAL A 221 1.38 1.95 22.16
C VAL A 221 2.38 2.26 21.03
N GLY A 222 3.58 1.69 21.10
CA GLY A 222 4.59 1.90 20.06
C GLY A 222 4.16 1.34 18.70
N GLU A 223 4.54 2.02 17.62
CA GLU A 223 4.38 1.52 16.24
C GLU A 223 5.13 0.18 16.07
N SER A 224 4.48 -0.80 15.44
CA SER A 224 5.03 -2.15 15.24
C SER A 224 5.39 -2.90 16.53
N SER A 225 4.86 -2.47 17.66
CA SER A 225 4.96 -3.19 18.92
C SER A 225 4.00 -4.38 18.94
N THR A 226 4.26 -5.35 19.82
CA THR A 226 3.32 -6.45 20.08
C THR A 226 2.53 -6.15 21.35
N ILE A 227 1.25 -6.47 21.30
CA ILE A 227 0.32 -6.44 22.45
C ILE A 227 -0.37 -7.79 22.59
N ASP A 228 -0.96 -8.02 23.74
CA ASP A 228 -1.88 -9.12 23.98
C ASP A 228 -3.34 -8.70 23.73
N LEU A 229 -4.23 -9.66 23.78
CA LEU A 229 -5.66 -9.46 23.59
C LEU A 229 -6.29 -8.63 24.70
N GLU A 230 -5.79 -8.76 25.95
CA GLU A 230 -6.22 -7.98 27.11
C GLU A 230 -5.98 -6.48 26.90
N THR A 231 -4.84 -6.10 26.32
CA THR A 231 -4.55 -4.71 25.95
C THR A 231 -5.56 -4.18 24.93
N LEU A 232 -5.97 -5.02 23.96
CA LEU A 232 -6.98 -4.62 22.97
C LEU A 232 -8.38 -4.47 23.62
N VAL A 233 -8.70 -5.29 24.63
CA VAL A 233 -9.93 -5.13 25.44
C VAL A 233 -9.89 -3.85 26.28
N GLU A 234 -8.74 -3.53 26.88
CA GLU A 234 -8.59 -2.31 27.69
C GLU A 234 -8.75 -1.02 26.89
N THR A 235 -8.29 -1.03 25.62
CA THR A 235 -8.45 0.13 24.71
C THR A 235 -9.84 0.21 24.07
N ASP A 236 -10.58 -0.88 24.08
CA ASP A 236 -11.98 -1.05 23.62
C ASP A 236 -12.31 -0.31 22.31
N PRO A 237 -11.64 -0.60 21.20
CA PRO A 237 -11.89 0.06 19.93
C PRO A 237 -13.31 -0.21 19.41
N GLU A 238 -13.93 0.80 18.81
CA GLU A 238 -15.21 0.68 18.12
C GLU A 238 -15.10 0.05 16.73
N VAL A 239 -13.88 0.11 16.13
CA VAL A 239 -13.54 -0.53 14.85
C VAL A 239 -12.14 -1.12 14.94
N ILE A 240 -11.98 -2.33 14.41
CA ILE A 240 -10.66 -2.97 14.21
C ILE A 240 -10.41 -3.13 12.72
N LEU A 241 -9.27 -2.62 12.24
CA LEU A 241 -8.79 -2.77 10.89
C LEU A 241 -7.56 -3.70 10.90
N VAL A 242 -7.65 -4.85 10.19
CA VAL A 242 -6.62 -5.89 10.20
C VAL A 242 -5.77 -5.80 8.93
N GLU A 243 -4.52 -5.40 9.08
CA GLU A 243 -3.53 -5.25 7.99
C GLU A 243 -3.27 -6.55 7.24
N ASN A 244 -3.11 -6.46 5.94
CA ASN A 244 -2.84 -7.56 5.02
C ASN A 244 -3.92 -8.67 4.99
N ALA A 245 -5.00 -8.53 5.75
CA ALA A 245 -6.04 -9.54 5.84
C ALA A 245 -6.80 -9.73 4.52
N PHE A 246 -6.94 -8.65 3.74
CA PHE A 246 -7.54 -8.72 2.42
C PHE A 246 -6.70 -9.57 1.44
N ALA A 247 -5.37 -9.53 1.56
CA ALA A 247 -4.45 -10.33 0.76
C ALA A 247 -4.52 -11.84 1.08
N ARG A 248 -4.72 -12.17 2.35
CA ARG A 248 -4.62 -13.52 2.90
C ARG A 248 -6.00 -14.07 3.28
N SER A 249 -6.77 -14.48 2.29
CA SER A 249 -8.17 -14.90 2.48
C SER A 249 -8.39 -16.01 3.52
N ASP A 250 -7.51 -17.00 3.57
CA ASP A 250 -7.63 -18.10 4.51
C ASP A 250 -7.32 -17.66 5.94
N ASP A 251 -6.26 -16.87 6.11
CA ASP A 251 -5.92 -16.28 7.40
C ASP A 251 -7.04 -15.34 7.86
N TRP A 252 -7.62 -14.53 6.95
CA TRP A 252 -8.72 -13.63 7.28
C TRP A 252 -9.94 -14.34 7.84
N ARG A 253 -10.38 -15.44 7.18
CA ARG A 253 -11.50 -16.24 7.69
C ARG A 253 -11.23 -16.80 9.07
N ALA A 254 -9.99 -17.26 9.31
CA ALA A 254 -9.59 -17.76 10.61
C ALA A 254 -9.56 -16.66 11.68
N VAL A 255 -8.95 -15.52 11.38
CA VAL A 255 -8.91 -14.32 12.25
C VAL A 255 -10.31 -13.86 12.61
N LYS A 256 -11.20 -13.68 11.61
CA LYS A 256 -12.58 -13.24 11.83
C LYS A 256 -13.34 -14.21 12.73
N LYS A 257 -13.18 -15.52 12.48
CA LYS A 257 -13.81 -16.57 13.29
C LYS A 257 -13.29 -16.56 14.72
N GLU A 258 -11.98 -16.35 14.91
CA GLU A 258 -11.37 -16.37 16.25
C GLU A 258 -11.81 -15.17 17.07
N PHE A 259 -11.90 -13.98 16.50
CA PHE A 259 -12.47 -12.81 17.18
C PHE A 259 -13.88 -13.07 17.75
N HIS A 260 -14.70 -13.86 17.06
CA HIS A 260 -16.05 -14.20 17.52
C HIS A 260 -16.12 -15.44 18.42
N ASN A 261 -15.08 -16.25 18.53
CA ASN A 261 -15.06 -17.45 19.35
C ASN A 261 -14.29 -17.28 20.67
N ASP A 262 -13.34 -16.34 20.71
CA ASP A 262 -12.55 -16.09 21.90
C ASP A 262 -13.36 -15.27 22.93
N PRO A 263 -13.56 -15.79 24.16
CA PRO A 263 -14.39 -15.13 25.16
C PRO A 263 -13.81 -13.79 25.67
N VAL A 264 -12.51 -13.53 25.47
CA VAL A 264 -11.88 -12.23 25.79
C VAL A 264 -12.13 -11.25 24.66
N ALA A 265 -11.95 -11.68 23.40
CA ALA A 265 -12.20 -10.85 22.23
C ALA A 265 -13.68 -10.44 22.10
N GLU A 266 -14.64 -11.30 22.51
CA GLU A 266 -16.07 -10.97 22.53
C GLU A 266 -16.42 -9.77 23.42
N GLU A 267 -15.53 -9.37 24.34
CA GLU A 267 -15.75 -8.19 25.18
C GLU A 267 -15.46 -6.86 24.47
N ILE A 268 -14.75 -6.88 23.33
CA ILE A 268 -14.38 -5.69 22.56
C ILE A 268 -15.60 -5.13 21.81
N SER A 269 -15.80 -3.82 21.86
CA SER A 269 -16.91 -3.13 21.20
C SER A 269 -16.94 -3.37 19.68
N ALA A 270 -15.82 -3.39 19.01
CA ALA A 270 -15.72 -3.71 17.59
C ALA A 270 -16.23 -5.12 17.27
N VAL A 271 -15.91 -6.11 18.12
CA VAL A 271 -16.35 -7.51 17.93
C VAL A 271 -17.84 -7.64 18.20
N LYS A 272 -18.35 -7.06 19.28
CA LYS A 272 -19.79 -7.03 19.64
C LYS A 272 -20.67 -6.45 18.53
N ASN A 273 -20.14 -5.47 17.79
CA ASN A 273 -20.86 -4.75 16.74
C ASN A 273 -20.53 -5.22 15.33
N ASP A 274 -19.79 -6.33 15.16
CA ASP A 274 -19.35 -6.89 13.87
C ASP A 274 -18.54 -5.88 13.01
N ARG A 275 -17.69 -5.07 13.68
CA ARG A 275 -16.86 -4.02 13.05
C ARG A 275 -15.38 -4.35 13.06
N VAL A 276 -15.06 -5.61 12.74
CA VAL A 276 -13.69 -6.09 12.49
C VAL A 276 -13.55 -6.29 10.98
N TYR A 277 -12.65 -5.55 10.34
CA TYR A 277 -12.55 -5.47 8.89
C TYR A 277 -11.14 -5.76 8.37
N PRO A 278 -11.01 -6.34 7.17
CA PRO A 278 -9.72 -6.54 6.53
C PRO A 278 -9.21 -5.23 5.90
N LEU A 279 -7.90 -4.98 5.98
CA LEU A 279 -7.19 -4.03 5.14
C LEU A 279 -6.35 -4.75 4.09
N SER A 280 -6.05 -4.04 3.00
CA SER A 280 -5.12 -4.46 1.95
C SER A 280 -3.66 -4.32 2.41
N ALA A 281 -2.69 -4.43 1.49
CA ALA A 281 -1.28 -4.34 1.84
C ALA A 281 -0.84 -2.92 2.22
N ARG A 282 0.06 -2.81 3.21
CA ARG A 282 0.56 -1.52 3.73
C ARG A 282 1.35 -0.67 2.73
N TYR A 283 1.99 -1.30 1.76
CA TYR A 283 2.92 -0.64 0.85
C TYR A 283 2.33 -0.46 -0.54
N GLY A 284 1.01 -0.27 -0.62
CA GLY A 284 0.33 -0.06 -1.89
C GLY A 284 0.74 1.23 -2.61
N GLY A 285 0.67 1.19 -3.93
CA GLY A 285 0.86 2.33 -4.80
C GLY A 285 -0.46 3.03 -5.15
N PRO A 286 -0.52 3.77 -6.27
CA PRO A 286 -1.67 4.61 -6.61
C PRO A 286 -2.96 3.84 -6.86
N ILE A 287 -2.93 2.71 -7.58
CA ILE A 287 -4.15 1.90 -7.82
C ILE A 287 -4.68 1.36 -6.50
N MET A 288 -3.82 0.71 -5.73
CA MET A 288 -4.19 0.15 -4.44
C MET A 288 -4.71 1.23 -3.48
N ASN A 289 -4.13 2.44 -3.51
CA ASN A 289 -4.55 3.55 -2.66
C ASN A 289 -5.99 4.01 -2.95
N LEU A 290 -6.42 4.04 -4.22
CA LEU A 290 -7.81 4.37 -4.58
C LEU A 290 -8.78 3.35 -3.96
N PHE A 291 -8.53 2.06 -4.14
CA PHE A 291 -9.35 1.00 -3.56
C PHE A 291 -9.34 0.99 -2.02
N GLN A 292 -8.19 1.23 -1.41
CA GLN A 292 -8.06 1.30 0.05
C GLN A 292 -8.84 2.49 0.64
N LEU A 293 -8.87 3.63 -0.03
CA LEU A 293 -9.67 4.78 0.39
C LEU A 293 -11.17 4.47 0.34
N GLU A 294 -11.66 3.83 -0.72
CA GLU A 294 -13.05 3.37 -0.80
C GLU A 294 -13.36 2.34 0.29
N MET A 295 -12.50 1.35 0.47
CA MET A 295 -12.61 0.30 1.49
C MET A 295 -12.76 0.91 2.89
N VAL A 296 -11.81 1.74 3.30
CA VAL A 296 -11.79 2.35 4.63
C VAL A 296 -12.96 3.33 4.83
N SER A 297 -13.37 4.06 3.78
CA SER A 297 -14.57 4.91 3.82
C SER A 297 -15.80 4.13 4.27
N LYS A 298 -16.07 3.00 3.61
CA LYS A 298 -17.24 2.15 3.87
C LYS A 298 -17.15 1.41 5.21
N GLN A 299 -15.95 1.00 5.60
CA GLN A 299 -15.72 0.32 6.88
C GLN A 299 -15.90 1.25 8.08
N LEU A 300 -15.40 2.48 7.99
CA LEU A 300 -15.48 3.46 9.09
C LEU A 300 -16.83 4.16 9.15
N TYR A 301 -17.41 4.52 8.00
CA TYR A 301 -18.55 5.41 7.88
C TYR A 301 -19.64 4.87 6.92
N PRO A 302 -20.26 3.72 7.24
CA PRO A 302 -21.25 3.08 6.35
C PRO A 302 -22.47 3.96 6.08
N GLU A 303 -22.88 4.82 7.03
CA GLU A 303 -24.01 5.73 6.84
C GLU A 303 -23.74 6.80 5.76
N GLN A 304 -22.47 7.19 5.56
CA GLN A 304 -22.06 8.21 4.61
C GLN A 304 -21.68 7.65 3.24
N PHE A 305 -21.04 6.46 3.24
CA PHE A 305 -20.40 5.91 2.02
C PHE A 305 -21.00 4.56 1.57
N GLY A 306 -22.04 4.06 2.25
CA GLY A 306 -22.56 2.72 2.03
C GLY A 306 -21.74 1.65 2.77
N GLU A 307 -22.39 0.52 3.02
CA GLU A 307 -21.81 -0.56 3.81
C GLU A 307 -20.67 -1.29 3.09
N TRP A 308 -19.65 -1.68 3.85
CA TRP A 308 -18.71 -2.71 3.44
C TRP A 308 -19.39 -4.07 3.65
N PRO A 309 -19.49 -4.94 2.62
CA PRO A 309 -20.18 -6.20 2.76
C PRO A 309 -19.44 -7.16 3.69
N ASP A 310 -20.13 -8.19 4.14
CA ASP A 310 -19.50 -9.29 4.87
C ASP A 310 -18.50 -10.00 3.95
N TYR A 311 -17.22 -9.65 4.13
CA TYR A 311 -16.13 -10.12 3.28
C TYR A 311 -15.52 -11.40 3.88
N ASP A 312 -15.46 -12.46 3.07
CA ASP A 312 -14.97 -13.79 3.43
C ASP A 312 -13.68 -14.20 2.70
N GLY A 313 -12.99 -13.25 2.06
CA GLY A 313 -11.70 -13.49 1.38
C GLY A 313 -11.79 -13.67 -0.14
N GLY A 314 -12.91 -13.35 -0.76
CA GLY A 314 -13.08 -13.34 -2.22
C GLY A 314 -12.39 -12.15 -2.92
N PRO A 315 -12.73 -11.87 -4.19
CA PRO A 315 -12.30 -10.67 -4.88
C PRO A 315 -12.81 -9.39 -4.17
N TYR A 316 -12.27 -8.24 -4.55
CA TYR A 316 -12.79 -6.96 -4.05
C TYR A 316 -14.30 -6.87 -4.34
N PRO A 317 -15.14 -6.34 -3.41
CA PRO A 317 -16.58 -6.29 -3.60
C PRO A 317 -16.99 -5.61 -4.91
N ASP A 318 -17.99 -6.17 -5.57
CA ASP A 318 -18.55 -5.63 -6.81
C ASP A 318 -19.66 -4.63 -6.51
N PHE A 319 -19.26 -3.39 -6.23
CA PHE A 319 -20.20 -2.30 -5.99
C PHE A 319 -20.85 -1.82 -7.28
N SER A 320 -22.14 -1.49 -7.24
CA SER A 320 -22.81 -0.79 -8.34
C SER A 320 -22.17 0.58 -8.61
N LYS A 321 -22.38 1.16 -9.80
CA LYS A 321 -21.79 2.47 -10.15
C LYS A 321 -22.16 3.57 -9.13
N GLU A 322 -23.33 3.51 -8.54
CA GLU A 322 -23.83 4.46 -7.54
C GLU A 322 -23.17 4.27 -6.16
N GLU A 323 -22.67 3.05 -5.88
CA GLU A 323 -22.00 2.71 -4.63
C GLU A 323 -20.49 2.87 -4.69
N GLN A 324 -19.90 2.96 -5.89
CA GLN A 324 -18.48 3.21 -6.09
C GLN A 324 -18.12 4.64 -5.68
N LEU A 325 -17.02 4.82 -4.97
CA LEU A 325 -16.53 6.15 -4.60
C LEU A 325 -15.61 6.76 -5.66
N PHE A 326 -15.17 5.97 -6.63
CA PHE A 326 -14.45 6.42 -7.83
C PHE A 326 -14.87 5.59 -9.04
N ASP A 327 -14.81 6.19 -10.22
CA ASP A 327 -15.20 5.52 -11.47
C ASP A 327 -14.11 4.55 -11.92
N ARG A 328 -14.38 3.24 -11.77
CA ARG A 328 -13.46 2.15 -12.13
C ARG A 328 -13.26 2.02 -13.63
N GLU A 329 -14.29 2.33 -14.44
CA GLU A 329 -14.19 2.34 -15.89
C GLU A 329 -13.23 3.46 -16.35
N GLN A 330 -13.33 4.64 -15.75
CA GLN A 330 -12.41 5.74 -15.98
C GLN A 330 -10.97 5.35 -15.61
N VAL A 331 -10.74 4.77 -14.43
CA VAL A 331 -9.41 4.33 -14.00
C VAL A 331 -8.83 3.28 -14.95
N ALA A 332 -9.64 2.28 -15.34
CA ALA A 332 -9.23 1.26 -16.29
C ALA A 332 -8.84 1.86 -17.66
N ASN A 333 -9.64 2.78 -18.19
CA ASN A 333 -9.37 3.46 -19.44
C ASN A 333 -8.07 4.27 -19.37
N ILE A 334 -7.83 4.99 -18.26
CA ILE A 334 -6.58 5.73 -18.06
C ILE A 334 -5.38 4.77 -18.09
N ILE A 335 -5.42 3.64 -17.38
CA ILE A 335 -4.33 2.67 -17.35
C ILE A 335 -4.11 2.01 -18.71
N ASN A 336 -5.18 1.74 -19.46
CA ASN A 336 -5.11 1.15 -20.79
C ASN A 336 -4.72 2.18 -21.89
N GLY A 337 -4.68 3.48 -21.59
CA GLY A 337 -4.36 4.54 -22.56
C GLY A 337 -5.54 5.00 -23.41
N ASP A 338 -6.77 4.76 -22.99
CA ASP A 338 -8.02 5.09 -23.68
C ASP A 338 -8.73 6.31 -23.01
N PHE A 339 -8.02 7.42 -22.71
CA PHE A 339 -8.52 8.57 -21.97
C PHE A 339 -8.25 9.92 -22.64
#